data_db0477250150e5cb88f238e6eb2372b4
#
_entry.id   db0477250150e5cb88f238e6eb2372b4
#
_cell.length_a   1.000
_cell.length_b   1.000
_cell.length_c   1.000
_cell.angle_alpha   90.00
_cell.angle_beta   90.00
_cell.angle_gamma   90.00
#
_symmetry.space_group_name_H-M   'P 1'
#
loop_
_entity.id
_entity.type
_entity.pdbx_description
1 polymer ?
#
loop_
_entity_poly.entity_id
_entity_poly.type
_entity_poly.pdbx_seq_one_letter_code
_entity_poly.pdbx_strand_id
1 'polypeptide(L)'
;LVGTSIGAVNAALIAGNEQARRLERVRAFWDRVAHDDRIDMHKASDSERRSHIWSGTLGTLLRGVPGFFAPRWFSGFPFGWQVDPEQASFYETGPLHQTLLELADFDYLNSPAAVRLTINAVNVTTGELAHFDNREMRVGPEHVRASGSLPPAFPPVRIDGQLYWDGGLYSNTPLESVLGALPEGDALCFMVDLWSSRGPEPYTLDQVQTRQKDVTYASRSTRHIADYAKMHRLQYKLRDLYARLPAAERTVEDERDLAALGCESTLHIVRLPYSGRDWHMAAKDVNFSKGSIDWRWDQGYADGMRAVGDAAWLRHIEEDTAVVVHELPSD
;
A
#
# COMPACT_ATOMS: atom_id res chain seq x y z
N LEU A 1 -4.18 -9.30 -4.51
CA LEU A 1 -4.01 -7.92 -4.04
C LEU A 1 -3.27 -7.91 -2.72
N VAL A 2 -2.35 -6.98 -2.54
CA VAL A 2 -1.68 -6.75 -1.25
C VAL A 2 -1.79 -5.28 -0.92
N GLY A 3 -2.15 -4.94 0.31
CA GLY A 3 -2.34 -3.56 0.72
C GLY A 3 -1.88 -3.26 2.14
N THR A 4 -1.34 -2.06 2.34
CA THR A 4 -0.98 -1.50 3.64
C THR A 4 -1.63 -0.12 3.79
N SER A 5 -2.15 0.18 4.99
CA SER A 5 -2.76 1.47 5.31
C SER A 5 -3.91 1.81 4.34
N ILE A 6 -3.89 2.98 3.69
CA ILE A 6 -4.90 3.34 2.68
C ILE A 6 -4.91 2.35 1.50
N GLY A 7 -3.79 1.69 1.23
CA GLY A 7 -3.70 0.59 0.26
C GLY A 7 -4.55 -0.61 0.66
N ALA A 8 -4.63 -0.94 1.96
CA ALA A 8 -5.51 -1.99 2.47
C ALA A 8 -6.99 -1.63 2.31
N VAL A 9 -7.36 -0.36 2.52
CA VAL A 9 -8.73 0.14 2.27
C VAL A 9 -9.11 -0.04 0.81
N ASN A 10 -8.28 0.46 -0.13
CA ASN A 10 -8.53 0.31 -1.57
C ASN A 10 -8.59 -1.17 -1.98
N ALA A 11 -7.66 -1.98 -1.49
CA ALA A 11 -7.60 -3.41 -1.81
C ALA A 11 -8.83 -4.17 -1.28
N ALA A 12 -9.32 -3.85 -0.09
CA ALA A 12 -10.55 -4.43 0.48
C ALA A 12 -11.80 -4.04 -0.33
N LEU A 13 -11.90 -2.79 -0.77
CA LEU A 13 -12.99 -2.32 -1.63
C LEU A 13 -12.97 -3.02 -3.00
N ILE A 14 -11.80 -3.32 -3.54
CA ILE A 14 -11.65 -4.06 -4.80
C ILE A 14 -11.97 -5.54 -4.60
N ALA A 15 -11.40 -6.19 -3.58
CA ALA A 15 -11.57 -7.62 -3.33
C ALA A 15 -12.97 -7.98 -2.81
N GLY A 16 -13.57 -7.11 -2.01
CA GLY A 16 -14.91 -7.28 -1.43
C GLY A 16 -16.06 -6.92 -2.37
N ASN A 17 -15.81 -6.77 -3.66
CA ASN A 17 -16.86 -6.50 -4.64
C ASN A 17 -16.62 -7.25 -5.95
N GLU A 18 -17.70 -7.64 -6.61
CA GLU A 18 -17.67 -8.16 -7.97
C GLU A 18 -17.04 -7.17 -8.94
N GLN A 19 -16.38 -7.68 -9.98
CA GLN A 19 -15.59 -6.89 -10.94
C GLN A 19 -16.35 -5.67 -11.48
N ALA A 20 -17.62 -5.83 -11.82
CA ALA A 20 -18.45 -4.76 -12.39
C ALA A 20 -18.68 -3.58 -11.43
N ARG A 21 -18.57 -3.80 -10.11
CA ARG A 21 -18.84 -2.79 -9.08
C ARG A 21 -17.59 -2.18 -8.46
N ARG A 22 -16.41 -2.74 -8.70
CA ARG A 22 -15.15 -2.34 -8.03
C ARG A 22 -14.85 -0.85 -8.16
N LEU A 23 -14.87 -0.34 -9.40
CA LEU A 23 -14.56 1.07 -9.68
C LEU A 23 -15.57 2.01 -9.01
N GLU A 24 -16.87 1.68 -9.09
CA GLU A 24 -17.95 2.44 -8.43
C GLU A 24 -17.71 2.51 -6.92
N ARG A 25 -17.39 1.39 -6.28
CA ARG A 25 -17.21 1.33 -4.83
C ARG A 25 -15.97 2.06 -4.34
N VAL A 26 -14.86 1.94 -5.04
CA VAL A 26 -13.66 2.71 -4.75
C VAL A 26 -13.94 4.22 -4.92
N ARG A 27 -14.62 4.63 -6.01
CA ARG A 27 -14.99 6.03 -6.22
C ARG A 27 -15.94 6.53 -5.12
N ALA A 28 -16.96 5.77 -4.75
CA ALA A 28 -17.89 6.11 -3.69
C ALA A 28 -17.20 6.32 -2.34
N PHE A 29 -16.16 5.52 -2.03
CA PHE A 29 -15.33 5.74 -0.84
C PHE A 29 -14.63 7.10 -0.89
N TRP A 30 -13.91 7.40 -1.97
CA TRP A 30 -13.16 8.64 -2.10
C TRP A 30 -14.04 9.88 -2.17
N ASP A 31 -15.25 9.76 -2.75
CA ASP A 31 -16.24 10.84 -2.72
C ASP A 31 -16.81 11.05 -1.30
N ARG A 32 -17.01 9.99 -0.51
CA ARG A 32 -17.51 10.07 0.86
C ARG A 32 -16.52 10.73 1.81
N VAL A 33 -15.23 10.41 1.68
CA VAL A 33 -14.17 10.96 2.55
C VAL A 33 -13.68 12.33 2.11
N ALA A 34 -14.17 12.85 1.00
CA ALA A 34 -13.82 14.17 0.52
C ALA A 34 -14.49 15.27 1.36
N HIS A 35 -13.74 16.32 1.70
CA HIS A 35 -14.34 17.56 2.17
C HIS A 35 -14.99 18.31 1.00
N ASP A 36 -16.18 18.87 1.24
CA ASP A 36 -16.87 19.70 0.25
C ASP A 36 -16.10 21.01 0.05
N ASP A 37 -15.35 21.07 -1.02
CA ASP A 37 -14.67 22.26 -1.51
C ASP A 37 -14.87 22.34 -3.03
N ARG A 38 -14.81 23.55 -3.57
CA ARG A 38 -15.16 23.84 -4.95
C ARG A 38 -14.01 24.37 -5.79
N ILE A 39 -12.78 24.19 -5.34
CA ILE A 39 -11.63 24.63 -6.13
C ILE A 39 -11.33 23.63 -7.26
N ASP A 40 -11.17 24.13 -8.46
CA ASP A 40 -10.67 23.36 -9.60
C ASP A 40 -9.13 23.37 -9.57
N MET A 41 -8.55 22.28 -9.06
CA MET A 41 -7.10 22.15 -8.93
C MET A 41 -6.37 22.16 -10.28
N HIS A 42 -7.04 21.85 -11.38
CA HIS A 42 -6.43 21.90 -12.72
C HIS A 42 -6.23 23.35 -13.20
N LYS A 43 -7.12 24.25 -12.82
CA LYS A 43 -7.10 25.67 -13.27
C LYS A 43 -6.46 26.62 -12.26
N ALA A 44 -6.39 26.21 -10.98
CA ALA A 44 -5.85 27.05 -9.92
C ALA A 44 -4.35 27.34 -10.10
N SER A 45 -3.89 28.51 -9.72
CA SER A 45 -2.48 28.84 -9.59
C SER A 45 -1.82 28.07 -8.43
N ASP A 46 -0.50 27.98 -8.41
CA ASP A 46 0.22 27.26 -7.35
C ASP A 46 0.01 27.90 -5.96
N SER A 47 -0.16 29.20 -5.89
CA SER A 47 -0.46 29.90 -4.63
C SER A 47 -1.87 29.57 -4.13
N GLU A 48 -2.87 29.52 -5.01
CA GLU A 48 -4.23 29.12 -4.68
C GLU A 48 -4.29 27.66 -4.23
N ARG A 49 -3.61 26.76 -4.94
CA ARG A 49 -3.49 25.36 -4.56
C ARG A 49 -2.90 25.19 -3.16
N ARG A 50 -1.77 25.87 -2.86
CA ARG A 50 -1.12 25.82 -1.53
C ARG A 50 -2.04 26.33 -0.43
N SER A 51 -2.67 27.48 -0.64
CA SER A 51 -3.62 28.05 0.32
C SER A 51 -4.78 27.10 0.60
N HIS A 52 -5.31 26.49 -0.45
CA HIS A 52 -6.41 25.53 -0.36
C HIS A 52 -5.99 24.24 0.38
N ILE A 53 -4.83 23.69 0.07
CA ILE A 53 -4.28 22.51 0.78
C ILE A 53 -4.12 22.84 2.27
N TRP A 54 -3.63 24.01 2.60
CA TRP A 54 -3.44 24.43 4.00
C TRP A 54 -4.77 24.51 4.77
N SER A 55 -5.77 25.16 4.17
CA SER A 55 -7.11 25.27 4.76
C SER A 55 -7.82 23.93 4.88
N GLY A 56 -7.71 23.07 3.86
CA GLY A 56 -8.24 21.72 3.85
C GLY A 56 -7.59 20.83 4.92
N THR A 57 -6.26 20.92 5.07
CA THR A 57 -5.51 20.22 6.12
C THR A 57 -5.95 20.65 7.52
N LEU A 58 -6.08 21.95 7.76
CA LEU A 58 -6.55 22.44 9.05
C LEU A 58 -7.99 21.96 9.33
N GLY A 59 -8.84 21.96 8.31
CA GLY A 59 -10.18 21.39 8.40
C GLY A 59 -10.19 19.92 8.80
N THR A 60 -9.32 19.12 8.17
CA THR A 60 -9.12 17.69 8.49
C THR A 60 -8.66 17.49 9.94
N LEU A 61 -7.67 18.25 10.38
CA LEU A 61 -7.13 18.12 11.74
C LEU A 61 -8.17 18.49 12.81
N LEU A 62 -9.00 19.50 12.57
CA LEU A 62 -9.98 19.97 13.57
C LEU A 62 -11.29 19.19 13.55
N ARG A 63 -11.75 18.75 12.41
CA ARG A 63 -13.08 18.12 12.23
C ARG A 63 -13.03 16.64 11.94
N GLY A 64 -11.84 16.08 11.63
CA GLY A 64 -11.72 14.75 11.10
C GLY A 64 -12.11 14.67 9.62
N VAL A 65 -12.41 13.46 9.15
CA VAL A 65 -12.79 13.16 7.77
C VAL A 65 -14.09 12.37 7.76
N PRO A 66 -15.14 12.83 7.10
CA PRO A 66 -16.43 12.15 7.03
C PRO A 66 -16.26 10.70 6.57
N GLY A 67 -16.87 9.76 7.28
CA GLY A 67 -16.79 8.34 6.92
C GLY A 67 -15.41 7.68 7.06
N PHE A 68 -14.42 8.38 7.63
CA PHE A 68 -13.08 7.85 7.84
C PHE A 68 -12.65 7.94 9.31
N PHE A 69 -12.49 9.15 9.87
CA PHE A 69 -12.12 9.33 11.26
C PHE A 69 -12.70 10.60 11.87
N ALA A 70 -12.88 10.59 13.19
CA ALA A 70 -13.38 11.72 13.97
C ALA A 70 -12.44 12.10 15.11
N PRO A 71 -12.35 13.39 15.51
CA PRO A 71 -11.52 13.81 16.63
C PRO A 71 -11.99 13.23 17.96
N ARG A 72 -11.05 12.88 18.82
CA ARG A 72 -11.31 12.55 20.22
C ARG A 72 -11.01 13.77 21.10
N TRP A 73 -12.01 14.37 21.68
CA TRP A 73 -11.87 15.60 22.46
C TRP A 73 -11.19 15.38 23.84
N PHE A 74 -11.06 14.14 24.33
CA PHE A 74 -10.55 13.83 25.66
C PHE A 74 -9.46 12.73 25.67
N SER A 75 -8.85 12.41 24.56
CA SER A 75 -7.88 11.33 24.49
C SER A 75 -6.52 11.72 25.09
N GLY A 76 -6.32 11.33 26.37
CA GLY A 76 -4.99 11.40 26.99
C GLY A 76 -4.43 12.80 27.24
N PHE A 77 -5.29 13.80 27.36
CA PHE A 77 -4.85 15.14 27.79
C PHE A 77 -5.08 15.32 29.30
N PRO A 78 -4.06 15.67 30.12
CA PRO A 78 -2.67 15.94 29.71
C PRO A 78 -1.87 14.66 29.41
N PHE A 79 -0.83 14.80 28.58
CA PHE A 79 0.08 13.72 28.24
C PHE A 79 0.57 12.99 29.51
N GLY A 80 0.48 11.64 29.50
CA GLY A 80 0.88 10.80 30.62
C GLY A 80 -0.26 10.20 31.44
N TRP A 81 -1.53 10.53 31.18
CA TRP A 81 -2.64 9.81 31.78
C TRP A 81 -2.78 8.43 31.15
N GLN A 82 -2.96 7.43 32.02
CA GLN A 82 -3.23 6.07 31.58
C GLN A 82 -4.68 5.97 31.11
N VAL A 83 -4.85 5.57 29.86
CA VAL A 83 -6.14 5.24 29.25
C VAL A 83 -6.05 3.84 28.66
N ASP A 84 -7.17 3.27 28.28
CA ASP A 84 -7.16 2.02 27.52
C ASP A 84 -6.33 2.21 26.23
N PRO A 85 -5.46 1.26 25.85
CA PRO A 85 -4.65 1.36 24.64
C PRO A 85 -5.45 1.73 23.39
N GLU A 86 -6.68 1.22 23.25
CA GLU A 86 -7.58 1.51 22.12
C GLU A 86 -8.21 2.93 22.20
N GLN A 87 -7.89 3.69 23.24
CA GLN A 87 -8.29 5.10 23.42
C GLN A 87 -7.12 6.07 23.31
N ALA A 88 -5.88 5.58 23.32
CA ALA A 88 -4.66 6.39 23.30
C ALA A 88 -4.35 6.91 21.88
N SER A 89 -5.17 7.83 21.38
CA SER A 89 -5.02 8.41 20.04
C SER A 89 -5.74 9.76 19.91
N PHE A 90 -5.36 10.58 18.93
CA PHE A 90 -6.03 11.85 18.66
C PHE A 90 -7.38 11.71 17.98
N TYR A 91 -7.57 10.66 17.20
CA TYR A 91 -8.80 10.40 16.43
C TYR A 91 -9.31 8.98 16.69
N GLU A 92 -10.56 8.74 16.38
CA GLU A 92 -11.19 7.44 16.33
C GLU A 92 -11.52 7.03 14.89
N THR A 93 -11.47 5.73 14.59
CA THR A 93 -11.71 5.18 13.25
C THR A 93 -13.03 4.38 13.15
N GLY A 94 -13.95 4.61 14.08
CA GLY A 94 -15.31 4.07 14.02
C GLY A 94 -16.04 4.38 12.72
N PRO A 95 -16.00 5.63 12.21
CA PRO A 95 -16.60 5.98 10.91
C PRO A 95 -16.08 5.14 9.75
N LEU A 96 -14.76 4.83 9.69
CA LEU A 96 -14.20 3.95 8.66
C LEU A 96 -14.78 2.55 8.72
N HIS A 97 -14.97 2.01 9.93
CA HIS A 97 -15.56 0.68 10.09
C HIS A 97 -16.94 0.60 9.42
N GLN A 98 -17.80 1.59 9.65
CA GLN A 98 -19.13 1.64 9.04
C GLN A 98 -19.05 1.80 7.51
N THR A 99 -18.20 2.69 7.03
CA THR A 99 -18.00 2.89 5.60
C THR A 99 -17.53 1.62 4.88
N LEU A 100 -16.64 0.84 5.51
CA LEU A 100 -16.19 -0.43 4.97
C LEU A 100 -17.32 -1.46 4.88
N LEU A 101 -18.17 -1.58 5.92
CA LEU A 101 -19.33 -2.48 5.90
C LEU A 101 -20.35 -2.10 4.84
N GLU A 102 -20.49 -0.82 4.50
CA GLU A 102 -21.43 -0.36 3.48
C GLU A 102 -20.91 -0.52 2.04
N LEU A 103 -19.58 -0.41 1.84
CA LEU A 103 -18.97 -0.36 0.51
C LEU A 103 -18.28 -1.66 0.09
N ALA A 104 -17.95 -2.56 1.03
CA ALA A 104 -17.36 -3.86 0.75
C ALA A 104 -18.22 -4.99 1.35
N ASP A 105 -18.44 -6.04 0.59
CA ASP A 105 -19.07 -7.27 1.04
C ASP A 105 -17.98 -8.21 1.61
N PHE A 106 -17.92 -8.29 2.93
CA PHE A 106 -16.92 -9.13 3.61
C PHE A 106 -17.28 -10.62 3.56
N ASP A 107 -18.52 -11.01 3.27
CA ASP A 107 -18.85 -12.41 2.99
C ASP A 107 -18.36 -12.81 1.61
N TYR A 108 -18.59 -11.96 0.60
CA TYR A 108 -18.00 -12.16 -0.72
C TYR A 108 -16.48 -12.18 -0.66
N LEU A 109 -15.83 -11.23 0.04
CA LEU A 109 -14.37 -11.14 0.20
C LEU A 109 -13.75 -12.45 0.71
N ASN A 110 -14.43 -13.13 1.62
CA ASN A 110 -13.97 -14.41 2.19
C ASN A 110 -14.45 -15.64 1.41
N SER A 111 -15.14 -15.45 0.29
CA SER A 111 -15.57 -16.55 -0.57
C SER A 111 -14.45 -17.00 -1.53
N PRO A 112 -14.52 -18.23 -2.06
CA PRO A 112 -13.57 -18.69 -3.09
C PRO A 112 -13.61 -17.87 -4.38
N ALA A 113 -14.71 -17.16 -4.66
CA ALA A 113 -14.88 -16.35 -5.87
C ALA A 113 -14.15 -15.00 -5.78
N ALA A 114 -13.82 -14.53 -4.58
CA ALA A 114 -13.13 -13.27 -4.40
C ALA A 114 -11.65 -13.35 -4.83
N VAL A 115 -11.08 -12.20 -5.14
CA VAL A 115 -9.63 -12.06 -5.35
C VAL A 115 -8.91 -12.30 -4.03
N ARG A 116 -7.74 -12.98 -4.06
CA ARG A 116 -6.88 -13.10 -2.89
C ARG A 116 -6.47 -11.72 -2.40
N LEU A 117 -6.64 -11.47 -1.12
CA LEU A 117 -6.30 -10.22 -0.44
C LEU A 117 -5.41 -10.51 0.76
N THR A 118 -4.24 -9.88 0.79
CA THR A 118 -3.36 -9.86 1.95
C THR A 118 -3.28 -8.42 2.49
N ILE A 119 -3.53 -8.25 3.78
CA ILE A 119 -3.47 -6.97 4.50
C ILE A 119 -2.34 -7.06 5.51
N ASN A 120 -1.51 -6.03 5.58
CA ASN A 120 -0.38 -5.98 6.50
C ASN A 120 -0.63 -5.00 7.65
N ALA A 121 -0.29 -5.42 8.87
CA ALA A 121 -0.31 -4.58 10.07
C ALA A 121 0.87 -4.93 10.97
N VAL A 122 1.24 -4.06 11.90
CA VAL A 122 2.33 -4.29 12.85
C VAL A 122 1.75 -4.66 14.21
N ASN A 123 2.19 -5.78 14.78
CA ASN A 123 1.84 -6.15 16.15
C ASN A 123 2.51 -5.16 17.12
N VAL A 124 1.72 -4.51 17.95
CA VAL A 124 2.20 -3.45 18.87
C VAL A 124 3.21 -3.98 19.90
N THR A 125 3.04 -5.22 20.33
CA THR A 125 3.85 -5.81 21.40
C THR A 125 5.16 -6.38 20.88
N THR A 126 5.14 -7.06 19.73
CA THR A 126 6.33 -7.72 19.17
C THR A 126 7.09 -6.86 18.18
N GLY A 127 6.42 -5.87 17.56
CA GLY A 127 6.95 -5.06 16.44
C GLY A 127 7.04 -5.82 15.11
N GLU A 128 6.53 -7.04 15.06
CA GLU A 128 6.55 -7.88 13.87
C GLU A 128 5.42 -7.54 12.92
N LEU A 129 5.69 -7.73 11.62
CA LEU A 129 4.68 -7.59 10.58
C LEU A 129 3.75 -8.80 10.59
N ALA A 130 2.45 -8.55 10.72
CA ALA A 130 1.40 -9.55 10.60
C ALA A 130 0.75 -9.46 9.21
N HIS A 131 0.39 -10.61 8.66
CA HIS A 131 -0.29 -10.77 7.38
C HIS A 131 -1.69 -11.35 7.62
N PHE A 132 -2.72 -10.64 7.19
CA PHE A 132 -4.10 -11.12 7.21
C PHE A 132 -4.53 -11.45 5.77
N ASP A 133 -4.65 -12.73 5.46
CA ASP A 133 -4.92 -13.23 4.11
C ASP A 133 -6.27 -13.95 4.07
N ASN A 134 -7.15 -13.56 3.14
CA ASN A 134 -8.49 -14.15 3.03
C ASN A 134 -8.52 -15.60 2.53
N ARG A 135 -7.37 -16.18 2.19
CA ARG A 135 -7.22 -17.62 1.90
C ARG A 135 -6.84 -18.44 3.14
N GLU A 136 -6.31 -17.78 4.15
CA GLU A 136 -5.80 -18.42 5.36
C GLU A 136 -6.71 -18.20 6.58
N MET A 137 -7.42 -17.06 6.59
CA MET A 137 -8.30 -16.69 7.70
C MET A 137 -9.48 -15.85 7.21
N ARG A 138 -10.48 -15.66 8.06
CA ARG A 138 -11.57 -14.72 7.78
C ARG A 138 -11.09 -13.28 7.99
N VAL A 139 -11.05 -12.49 6.93
CA VAL A 139 -10.68 -11.07 6.97
C VAL A 139 -11.95 -10.23 7.15
N GLY A 140 -11.95 -9.33 8.14
CA GLY A 140 -13.03 -8.39 8.43
C GLY A 140 -12.58 -6.93 8.34
N PRO A 141 -13.49 -5.97 8.56
CA PRO A 141 -13.18 -4.54 8.53
C PRO A 141 -12.16 -4.13 9.62
N GLU A 142 -12.07 -4.86 10.72
CA GLU A 142 -11.08 -4.65 11.78
C GLU A 142 -9.64 -4.83 11.27
N HIS A 143 -9.38 -5.78 10.38
CA HIS A 143 -8.06 -6.01 9.78
C HIS A 143 -7.67 -4.84 8.88
N VAL A 144 -8.62 -4.31 8.10
CA VAL A 144 -8.41 -3.12 7.26
C VAL A 144 -8.10 -1.90 8.13
N ARG A 145 -8.86 -1.72 9.22
CA ARG A 145 -8.64 -0.63 10.19
C ARG A 145 -7.29 -0.75 10.87
N ALA A 146 -6.89 -1.94 11.29
CA ALA A 146 -5.60 -2.21 11.91
C ALA A 146 -4.45 -1.76 11.00
N SER A 147 -4.55 -2.13 9.72
CA SER A 147 -3.57 -1.75 8.70
C SER A 147 -3.43 -0.24 8.51
N GLY A 148 -4.50 0.53 8.76
CA GLY A 148 -4.51 2.00 8.66
C GLY A 148 -4.37 2.74 9.99
N SER A 149 -4.08 2.05 11.08
CA SER A 149 -4.01 2.62 12.44
C SER A 149 -2.65 3.24 12.75
N LEU A 150 -2.31 4.35 12.07
CA LEU A 150 -1.02 5.03 12.24
C LEU A 150 -0.96 5.83 13.56
N PRO A 151 -0.09 5.45 14.52
CA PRO A 151 0.06 6.22 15.76
C PRO A 151 0.82 7.55 15.54
N PRO A 152 0.59 8.57 16.35
CA PRO A 152 -0.40 8.68 17.43
C PRO A 152 -1.78 9.14 16.94
N ALA A 153 -1.96 9.29 15.61
CA ALA A 153 -3.21 9.79 15.05
C ALA A 153 -4.37 8.84 15.35
N PHE A 154 -4.21 7.55 15.08
CA PHE A 154 -5.24 6.53 15.20
C PHE A 154 -4.92 5.49 16.28
N PRO A 155 -5.97 4.94 16.96
CA PRO A 155 -5.77 3.94 17.99
C PRO A 155 -5.33 2.61 17.39
N PRO A 156 -4.62 1.77 18.14
CA PRO A 156 -4.45 0.38 17.75
C PRO A 156 -5.79 -0.34 17.67
N VAL A 157 -5.87 -1.36 16.85
CA VAL A 157 -7.04 -2.23 16.73
C VAL A 157 -6.73 -3.58 17.36
N ARG A 158 -7.66 -4.08 18.20
CA ARG A 158 -7.53 -5.39 18.83
C ARG A 158 -8.12 -6.47 17.92
N ILE A 159 -7.31 -7.46 17.56
CA ILE A 159 -7.69 -8.65 16.80
C ILE A 159 -7.17 -9.87 17.57
N ASP A 160 -8.03 -10.80 17.90
CA ASP A 160 -7.70 -12.04 18.63
C ASP A 160 -6.84 -11.80 19.90
N GLY A 161 -7.17 -10.74 20.64
CA GLY A 161 -6.49 -10.35 21.87
C GLY A 161 -5.17 -9.58 21.69
N GLN A 162 -4.64 -9.48 20.47
CA GLN A 162 -3.42 -8.73 20.13
C GLN A 162 -3.78 -7.32 19.61
N LEU A 163 -2.90 -6.36 19.83
CA LEU A 163 -3.04 -4.99 19.34
C LEU A 163 -2.19 -4.79 18.08
N TYR A 164 -2.76 -4.11 17.08
CA TYR A 164 -2.11 -3.85 15.80
C TYR A 164 -2.15 -2.38 15.43
N TRP A 165 -1.05 -1.90 14.89
CA TRP A 165 -0.87 -0.60 14.25
C TRP A 165 -0.68 -0.72 12.75
N ASP A 166 -0.62 0.45 12.10
CA ASP A 166 -0.41 0.59 10.66
C ASP A 166 0.83 -0.18 10.18
N GLY A 167 0.62 -1.00 9.17
CA GLY A 167 1.69 -1.77 8.54
C GLY A 167 2.78 -0.91 7.90
N GLY A 168 2.47 0.35 7.56
CA GLY A 168 3.41 1.33 7.01
C GLY A 168 4.56 1.70 7.95
N LEU A 169 4.43 1.43 9.26
CA LEU A 169 5.54 1.55 10.20
C LEU A 169 6.68 0.57 9.89
N TYR A 170 6.35 -0.56 9.29
CA TYR A 170 7.32 -1.59 8.89
C TYR A 170 7.60 -1.55 7.38
N SER A 171 6.55 -1.63 6.56
CA SER A 171 6.64 -1.62 5.09
C SER A 171 5.39 -0.98 4.48
N ASN A 172 5.57 0.17 3.83
CA ASN A 172 4.45 0.90 3.22
C ASN A 172 4.06 0.33 1.83
N THR A 173 5.02 -0.24 1.11
CA THR A 173 4.78 -0.95 -0.16
C THR A 173 5.27 -2.39 0.01
N PRO A 174 4.38 -3.31 0.44
CA PRO A 174 4.76 -4.62 0.94
C PRO A 174 5.06 -5.63 -0.18
N LEU A 175 6.11 -5.37 -0.96
CA LEU A 175 6.55 -6.24 -2.05
C LEU A 175 7.00 -7.61 -1.53
N GLU A 176 7.54 -7.68 -0.31
CA GLU A 176 7.91 -8.92 0.36
C GLU A 176 6.74 -9.90 0.50
N SER A 177 5.54 -9.38 0.75
CA SER A 177 4.32 -10.22 0.83
C SER A 177 3.91 -10.76 -0.55
N VAL A 178 4.19 -10.01 -1.62
CA VAL A 178 3.96 -10.47 -3.01
C VAL A 178 4.98 -11.55 -3.36
N LEU A 179 6.27 -11.30 -3.08
CA LEU A 179 7.37 -12.21 -3.40
C LEU A 179 7.25 -13.56 -2.68
N GLY A 180 6.72 -13.56 -1.45
CA GLY A 180 6.45 -14.77 -0.67
C GLY A 180 5.23 -15.58 -1.12
N ALA A 181 4.40 -15.04 -2.04
CA ALA A 181 3.12 -15.63 -2.45
C ALA A 181 2.94 -15.66 -3.98
N LEU A 182 4.05 -15.65 -4.73
CA LEU A 182 4.00 -15.70 -6.19
C LEU A 182 3.36 -17.01 -6.68
N PRO A 183 2.51 -16.95 -7.71
CA PRO A 183 1.99 -18.15 -8.36
C PRO A 183 3.10 -18.88 -9.13
N GLU A 184 2.84 -20.12 -9.49
CA GLU A 184 3.66 -20.84 -10.47
C GLU A 184 3.55 -20.14 -11.84
N GLY A 185 4.70 -19.95 -12.51
CA GLY A 185 4.78 -19.27 -13.81
C GLY A 185 5.02 -17.77 -13.71
N ASP A 186 5.14 -17.12 -14.88
CA ASP A 186 5.42 -15.69 -14.97
C ASP A 186 4.31 -14.86 -14.34
N ALA A 187 4.72 -13.80 -13.62
CA ALA A 187 3.80 -12.95 -12.90
C ALA A 187 3.96 -11.48 -13.27
N LEU A 188 2.84 -10.75 -13.33
CA LEU A 188 2.80 -9.31 -13.56
C LEU A 188 2.28 -8.63 -12.29
N CYS A 189 3.10 -7.77 -11.69
CA CYS A 189 2.79 -6.99 -10.50
C CYS A 189 2.73 -5.50 -10.82
N PHE A 190 1.58 -4.86 -10.61
CA PHE A 190 1.47 -3.39 -10.60
C PHE A 190 1.73 -2.89 -9.19
N MET A 191 2.79 -2.11 -9.02
CA MET A 191 3.22 -1.58 -7.73
C MET A 191 3.00 -0.07 -7.67
N VAL A 192 2.06 0.36 -6.83
CA VAL A 192 1.80 1.79 -6.59
C VAL A 192 2.69 2.28 -5.45
N ASP A 193 3.54 3.25 -5.74
CA ASP A 193 4.56 3.78 -4.82
C ASP A 193 4.27 5.26 -4.51
N LEU A 194 3.76 5.53 -3.32
CA LEU A 194 3.30 6.88 -2.94
C LEU A 194 4.41 7.78 -2.40
N TRP A 195 5.56 7.21 -2.06
CA TRP A 195 6.67 7.89 -1.41
C TRP A 195 7.97 7.62 -2.17
N SER A 196 8.78 8.66 -2.37
CA SER A 196 10.05 8.51 -3.10
C SER A 196 11.26 8.57 -2.16
N SER A 197 12.15 7.57 -2.23
CA SER A 197 13.44 7.62 -1.54
C SER A 197 14.36 8.72 -2.10
N ARG A 198 14.15 9.13 -3.37
CA ARG A 198 14.89 10.20 -4.03
C ARG A 198 14.07 11.49 -4.00
N GLY A 199 14.72 12.63 -3.87
CA GLY A 199 14.06 13.93 -3.89
C GLY A 199 15.11 15.07 -3.82
N PRO A 200 14.68 16.30 -4.10
CA PRO A 200 15.53 17.48 -4.04
C PRO A 200 15.97 17.81 -2.61
N GLU A 201 16.97 18.67 -2.48
CA GLU A 201 17.34 19.26 -1.21
C GLU A 201 16.22 20.16 -0.68
N PRO A 202 15.86 20.03 0.63
CA PRO A 202 14.82 20.86 1.22
C PRO A 202 15.34 22.21 1.66
N TYR A 203 14.68 23.29 1.26
CA TYR A 203 15.03 24.68 1.60
C TYR A 203 14.05 25.34 2.57
N THR A 204 12.92 24.70 2.89
CA THR A 204 11.90 25.19 3.84
C THR A 204 11.56 24.11 4.86
N LEU A 205 11.00 24.50 6.02
CA LEU A 205 10.57 23.53 7.03
C LEU A 205 9.51 22.57 6.49
N ASP A 206 8.60 23.03 5.64
CA ASP A 206 7.61 22.17 4.98
C ASP A 206 8.28 21.14 4.07
N GLN A 207 9.29 21.56 3.29
CA GLN A 207 10.07 20.65 2.46
C GLN A 207 10.90 19.65 3.30
N VAL A 208 11.43 20.07 4.46
CA VAL A 208 12.11 19.18 5.41
C VAL A 208 11.14 18.12 5.93
N GLN A 209 9.94 18.51 6.35
CA GLN A 209 8.92 17.59 6.83
C GLN A 209 8.45 16.64 5.71
N THR A 210 8.23 17.17 4.50
CA THR A 210 7.90 16.36 3.32
C THR A 210 8.99 15.32 3.05
N ARG A 211 10.26 15.77 3.03
CA ARG A 211 11.40 14.88 2.78
C ARG A 211 11.59 13.84 3.87
N GLN A 212 11.37 14.21 5.13
CA GLN A 212 11.38 13.26 6.26
C GLN A 212 10.34 12.16 6.06
N LYS A 213 9.10 12.52 5.73
CA LYS A 213 8.06 11.53 5.43
C LYS A 213 8.41 10.65 4.23
N ASP A 214 8.89 11.25 3.15
CA ASP A 214 9.33 10.53 1.96
C ASP A 214 10.40 9.47 2.30
N VAL A 215 11.43 9.84 3.08
CA VAL A 215 12.49 8.92 3.49
C VAL A 215 11.97 7.85 4.47
N THR A 216 11.08 8.24 5.39
CA THR A 216 10.53 7.33 6.41
C THR A 216 9.65 6.25 5.78
N TYR A 217 8.77 6.65 4.85
CA TYR A 217 7.79 5.77 4.24
C TYR A 217 8.17 5.30 2.84
N ALA A 218 9.29 5.78 2.30
CA ALA A 218 9.78 5.31 1.01
C ALA A 218 9.94 3.80 1.03
N SER A 219 9.38 3.20 0.02
CA SER A 219 9.44 1.77 -0.18
C SER A 219 10.88 1.25 -0.15
N ARG A 220 11.09 0.19 0.58
CA ARG A 220 12.32 -0.62 0.51
C ARG A 220 12.29 -1.58 -0.67
N SER A 221 11.30 -1.43 -1.55
CA SER A 221 11.05 -2.29 -2.71
C SER A 221 12.28 -2.47 -3.59
N THR A 222 13.06 -1.41 -3.83
CA THR A 222 14.31 -1.51 -4.62
C THR A 222 15.28 -2.50 -4.01
N ARG A 223 15.40 -2.52 -2.68
CA ARG A 223 16.25 -3.49 -1.97
C ARG A 223 15.65 -4.90 -2.04
N HIS A 224 14.34 -5.03 -1.78
CA HIS A 224 13.65 -6.31 -1.86
C HIS A 224 13.73 -6.91 -3.27
N ILE A 225 13.58 -6.09 -4.32
CA ILE A 225 13.76 -6.50 -5.71
C ILE A 225 15.19 -7.00 -5.95
N ALA A 226 16.20 -6.25 -5.49
CA ALA A 226 17.60 -6.62 -5.67
C ALA A 226 17.96 -7.92 -4.92
N ASP A 227 17.47 -8.07 -3.69
CA ASP A 227 17.69 -9.28 -2.87
C ASP A 227 16.97 -10.49 -3.50
N TYR A 228 15.74 -10.33 -3.98
CA TYR A 228 14.98 -11.37 -4.69
C TYR A 228 15.69 -11.77 -6.00
N ALA A 229 16.07 -10.80 -6.82
CA ALA A 229 16.77 -11.07 -8.07
C ALA A 229 18.12 -11.78 -7.85
N LYS A 230 18.84 -11.42 -6.77
CA LYS A 230 20.06 -12.11 -6.36
C LYS A 230 19.79 -13.55 -5.94
N MET A 231 18.77 -13.77 -5.11
CA MET A 231 18.40 -15.11 -4.65
C MET A 231 18.00 -16.01 -5.83
N HIS A 232 17.13 -15.52 -6.70
CA HIS A 232 16.69 -16.25 -7.89
C HIS A 232 17.87 -16.61 -8.81
N ARG A 233 18.81 -15.68 -9.02
CA ARG A 233 20.03 -15.95 -9.81
C ARG A 233 20.89 -17.05 -9.18
N LEU A 234 20.99 -17.07 -7.86
CA LEU A 234 21.70 -18.15 -7.15
C LEU A 234 20.99 -19.48 -7.32
N GLN A 235 19.66 -19.52 -7.20
CA GLN A 235 18.84 -20.70 -7.42
C GLN A 235 18.99 -21.24 -8.85
N TYR A 236 18.92 -20.35 -9.85
CA TYR A 236 19.16 -20.71 -11.26
C TYR A 236 20.55 -21.32 -11.47
N LYS A 237 21.59 -20.68 -10.93
CA LYS A 237 22.96 -21.18 -11.02
C LYS A 237 23.14 -22.55 -10.33
N LEU A 238 22.48 -22.73 -9.20
CA LEU A 238 22.53 -24.02 -8.48
C LEU A 238 21.90 -25.13 -9.30
N ARG A 239 20.75 -24.89 -9.94
CA ARG A 239 20.12 -25.85 -10.85
C ARG A 239 20.96 -26.14 -12.08
N ASP A 240 21.54 -25.13 -12.72
CA ASP A 240 22.44 -25.29 -13.86
C ASP A 240 23.65 -26.15 -13.49
N LEU A 241 24.26 -25.92 -12.33
CA LEU A 241 25.37 -26.74 -11.83
C LEU A 241 24.94 -28.17 -11.55
N TYR A 242 23.78 -28.37 -10.91
CA TYR A 242 23.24 -29.70 -10.63
C TYR A 242 22.91 -30.47 -11.93
N ALA A 243 22.36 -29.77 -12.93
CA ALA A 243 22.08 -30.39 -14.24
C ALA A 243 23.34 -30.88 -14.98
N ARG A 244 24.51 -30.33 -14.63
CA ARG A 244 25.81 -30.75 -15.19
C ARG A 244 26.44 -31.94 -14.48
N LEU A 245 25.93 -32.34 -13.31
CA LEU A 245 26.41 -33.50 -12.60
C LEU A 245 26.08 -34.79 -13.39
N PRO A 246 26.98 -35.77 -13.38
CA PRO A 246 26.68 -37.09 -13.90
C PRO A 246 25.42 -37.70 -13.23
N ALA A 247 24.60 -38.41 -13.97
CA ALA A 247 23.35 -39.00 -13.43
C ALA A 247 23.58 -39.89 -12.18
N ALA A 248 24.75 -40.53 -12.09
CA ALA A 248 25.12 -41.34 -10.93
C ALA A 248 25.41 -40.53 -9.65
N GLU A 249 25.64 -39.25 -9.76
CA GLU A 249 25.92 -38.34 -8.63
C GLU A 249 24.69 -37.53 -8.20
N ARG A 250 23.58 -37.60 -8.95
CA ARG A 250 22.32 -36.93 -8.61
C ARG A 250 21.55 -37.75 -7.59
N THR A 251 21.07 -37.12 -6.53
CA THR A 251 20.26 -37.75 -5.51
C THR A 251 18.82 -37.27 -5.56
N VAL A 252 17.86 -38.13 -5.14
CA VAL A 252 16.44 -37.74 -5.00
C VAL A 252 16.26 -36.64 -3.95
N GLU A 253 17.14 -36.57 -2.96
CA GLU A 253 17.11 -35.53 -1.91
C GLU A 253 17.48 -34.20 -2.51
N ASP A 254 18.56 -34.11 -3.30
CA ASP A 254 18.97 -32.87 -3.98
C ASP A 254 17.90 -32.40 -4.98
N GLU A 255 17.26 -33.30 -5.72
CA GLU A 255 16.17 -32.96 -6.65
C GLU A 255 14.97 -32.35 -5.91
N ARG A 256 14.61 -32.94 -4.76
CA ARG A 256 13.53 -32.41 -3.91
C ARG A 256 13.88 -31.04 -3.34
N ASP A 257 15.12 -30.85 -2.87
CA ASP A 257 15.59 -29.57 -2.31
C ASP A 257 15.65 -28.49 -3.38
N LEU A 258 16.11 -28.81 -4.59
CA LEU A 258 16.09 -27.88 -5.73
C LEU A 258 14.68 -27.54 -6.17
N ALA A 259 13.74 -28.47 -6.14
CA ALA A 259 12.34 -28.22 -6.41
C ALA A 259 11.72 -27.27 -5.35
N ALA A 260 12.11 -27.45 -4.08
CA ALA A 260 11.68 -26.59 -2.99
C ALA A 260 12.23 -25.15 -3.05
N LEU A 261 13.33 -24.92 -3.78
CA LEU A 261 13.91 -23.59 -3.98
C LEU A 261 13.07 -22.65 -4.87
N GLY A 262 11.90 -23.08 -5.34
CA GLY A 262 10.94 -22.24 -6.06
C GLY A 262 11.10 -22.22 -7.58
N CYS A 263 10.38 -21.32 -8.21
CA CYS A 263 10.04 -21.30 -9.62
C CYS A 263 11.12 -20.67 -10.52
N GLU A 264 11.15 -21.07 -11.79
CA GLU A 264 11.97 -20.46 -12.87
C GLU A 264 11.26 -19.28 -13.53
N SER A 265 10.19 -18.76 -12.93
CA SER A 265 9.33 -17.73 -13.50
C SER A 265 9.91 -16.33 -13.38
N THR A 266 9.58 -15.48 -14.36
CA THR A 266 9.93 -14.06 -14.35
C THR A 266 8.83 -13.26 -13.67
N LEU A 267 9.22 -12.38 -12.74
CA LEU A 267 8.34 -11.38 -12.16
C LEU A 267 8.51 -10.04 -12.88
N HIS A 268 7.46 -9.59 -13.56
CA HIS A 268 7.38 -8.24 -14.11
C HIS A 268 6.79 -7.30 -13.08
N ILE A 269 7.51 -6.26 -12.69
CA ILE A 269 7.03 -5.21 -11.77
C ILE A 269 6.85 -3.92 -12.55
N VAL A 270 5.62 -3.48 -12.72
CA VAL A 270 5.30 -2.17 -13.29
C VAL A 270 5.18 -1.18 -12.14
N ARG A 271 6.16 -0.29 -12.00
CA ARG A 271 6.13 0.74 -10.97
C ARG A 271 5.30 1.93 -11.41
N LEU A 272 4.37 2.32 -10.55
CA LEU A 272 3.52 3.50 -10.67
C LEU A 272 3.90 4.47 -9.55
N PRO A 273 5.01 5.22 -9.68
CA PRO A 273 5.41 6.16 -8.66
C PRO A 273 4.47 7.36 -8.68
N TYR A 274 4.07 7.83 -7.50
CA TYR A 274 3.35 9.08 -7.41
C TYR A 274 4.28 10.25 -7.79
N SER A 275 4.04 10.80 -8.95
CA SER A 275 4.82 11.89 -9.54
C SER A 275 4.31 13.28 -9.14
N GLY A 276 3.75 13.41 -7.94
CA GLY A 276 3.17 14.65 -7.47
C GLY A 276 4.06 15.87 -7.69
N ARG A 277 3.47 16.94 -8.24
CA ARG A 277 4.16 18.20 -8.57
C ARG A 277 4.44 19.07 -7.33
N ASP A 278 5.25 20.08 -7.50
CA ASP A 278 5.94 20.94 -6.50
C ASP A 278 5.07 21.65 -5.46
N TRP A 279 3.76 21.64 -5.58
CA TRP A 279 2.86 22.18 -4.56
C TRP A 279 2.45 21.15 -3.50
N HIS A 280 3.09 19.95 -3.54
CA HIS A 280 2.95 18.94 -2.49
C HIS A 280 3.60 19.45 -1.21
N MET A 281 2.74 19.64 -0.23
CA MET A 281 3.14 20.04 1.12
C MET A 281 3.28 18.79 1.99
N ALA A 282 3.95 18.92 3.13
CA ALA A 282 4.05 17.88 4.16
C ALA A 282 2.69 17.29 4.57
N ALA A 283 1.62 18.03 4.29
CA ALA A 283 0.22 17.68 4.56
C ALA A 283 -0.45 16.82 3.45
N LYS A 284 0.29 16.38 2.43
CA LYS A 284 -0.28 15.62 1.29
C LYS A 284 -1.10 14.39 1.70
N ASP A 285 -0.72 13.73 2.80
CA ASP A 285 -1.34 12.54 3.36
C ASP A 285 -2.57 12.83 4.26
N VAL A 286 -2.76 14.08 4.67
CA VAL A 286 -3.90 14.53 5.48
C VAL A 286 -4.81 15.52 4.75
N ASN A 287 -4.60 15.74 3.47
CA ASN A 287 -5.44 16.59 2.65
C ASN A 287 -6.53 15.77 1.95
N PHE A 288 -7.74 15.86 2.47
CA PHE A 288 -8.96 15.23 1.95
C PHE A 288 -9.87 16.22 1.23
N SER A 289 -9.34 17.33 0.70
CA SER A 289 -10.12 18.23 -0.11
C SER A 289 -10.56 17.58 -1.42
N LYS A 290 -11.81 17.83 -1.85
CA LYS A 290 -12.40 17.23 -3.05
C LYS A 290 -11.55 17.50 -4.28
N GLY A 291 -11.11 18.74 -4.46
CA GLY A 291 -10.25 19.13 -5.58
C GLY A 291 -8.93 18.35 -5.63
N SER A 292 -8.28 18.12 -4.47
CA SER A 292 -7.05 17.35 -4.40
C SER A 292 -7.28 15.85 -4.67
N ILE A 293 -8.40 15.30 -4.18
CA ILE A 293 -8.77 13.90 -4.44
C ILE A 293 -9.04 13.69 -5.93
N ASP A 294 -9.83 14.55 -6.56
CA ASP A 294 -10.15 14.46 -7.98
C ASP A 294 -8.90 14.58 -8.85
N TRP A 295 -8.04 15.55 -8.53
CA TRP A 295 -6.79 15.72 -9.26
C TRP A 295 -5.89 14.47 -9.17
N ARG A 296 -5.74 13.89 -7.97
CA ARG A 296 -4.94 12.66 -7.77
C ARG A 296 -5.56 11.46 -8.47
N TRP A 297 -6.88 11.38 -8.49
CA TRP A 297 -7.61 10.36 -9.24
C TRP A 297 -7.30 10.42 -10.73
N ASP A 298 -7.37 11.62 -11.31
CA ASP A 298 -7.10 11.83 -12.74
C ASP A 298 -5.63 11.53 -13.08
N GLN A 299 -4.69 11.94 -12.21
CA GLN A 299 -3.28 11.60 -12.38
C GLN A 299 -3.03 10.09 -12.31
N GLY A 300 -3.57 9.42 -11.30
CA GLY A 300 -3.42 7.97 -11.15
C GLY A 300 -4.03 7.20 -12.32
N TYR A 301 -5.18 7.67 -12.84
CA TYR A 301 -5.79 7.10 -14.03
C TYR A 301 -4.92 7.28 -15.27
N ALA A 302 -4.38 8.48 -15.49
CA ALA A 302 -3.49 8.76 -16.61
C ALA A 302 -2.21 7.90 -16.53
N ASP A 303 -1.60 7.78 -15.35
CA ASP A 303 -0.41 6.97 -15.14
C ASP A 303 -0.69 5.48 -15.41
N GLY A 304 -1.81 4.97 -14.91
CA GLY A 304 -2.25 3.59 -15.17
C GLY A 304 -2.49 3.33 -16.66
N MET A 305 -3.15 4.26 -17.35
CA MET A 305 -3.40 4.13 -18.81
C MET A 305 -2.12 4.21 -19.64
N ARG A 306 -1.14 5.03 -19.23
CA ARG A 306 0.18 5.05 -19.89
C ARG A 306 0.90 3.72 -19.70
N ALA A 307 0.90 3.16 -18.48
CA ALA A 307 1.50 1.87 -18.22
C ALA A 307 0.89 0.77 -19.08
N VAL A 308 -0.43 0.68 -19.10
CA VAL A 308 -1.16 -0.32 -19.92
C VAL A 308 -0.92 -0.11 -21.41
N GLY A 309 -0.86 1.15 -21.88
CA GLY A 309 -0.61 1.48 -23.28
C GLY A 309 0.81 1.14 -23.76
N ASP A 310 1.82 1.33 -22.92
CA ASP A 310 3.21 0.94 -23.22
C ASP A 310 3.40 -0.58 -23.23
N ALA A 311 2.65 -1.28 -22.38
CA ALA A 311 2.68 -2.75 -22.21
C ALA A 311 4.11 -3.33 -22.26
N ALA A 312 5.05 -2.67 -21.57
CA ALA A 312 6.49 -2.97 -21.64
C ALA A 312 6.83 -4.42 -21.23
N TRP A 313 5.97 -5.04 -20.42
CA TRP A 313 6.09 -6.43 -19.99
C TRP A 313 5.84 -7.47 -21.10
N LEU A 314 5.30 -7.06 -22.25
CA LEU A 314 5.13 -7.92 -23.44
C LEU A 314 6.39 -7.98 -24.30
N ARG A 315 7.41 -7.18 -23.99
CA ARG A 315 8.67 -7.21 -24.73
C ARG A 315 9.45 -8.46 -24.36
N HIS A 316 10.18 -9.00 -25.34
CA HIS A 316 11.01 -10.18 -25.13
C HIS A 316 12.08 -9.93 -24.04
N ILE A 317 12.27 -10.91 -23.18
CA ILE A 317 13.22 -10.89 -22.06
C ILE A 317 14.10 -12.13 -22.16
N GLU A 318 15.32 -12.02 -21.69
CA GLU A 318 16.26 -13.15 -21.62
C GLU A 318 15.75 -14.19 -20.61
N GLU A 319 15.84 -15.49 -20.97
CA GLU A 319 15.27 -16.61 -20.23
C GLU A 319 15.76 -16.76 -18.77
N ASP A 320 16.89 -16.13 -18.41
CA ASP A 320 17.47 -16.20 -17.05
C ASP A 320 17.08 -14.99 -16.16
N THR A 321 16.15 -14.17 -16.60
CA THR A 321 15.79 -12.93 -15.91
C THR A 321 14.72 -13.17 -14.84
N ALA A 322 15.10 -13.08 -13.58
CA ALA A 322 14.22 -13.27 -12.42
C ALA A 322 13.16 -12.20 -12.25
N VAL A 323 13.59 -10.94 -12.40
CA VAL A 323 12.74 -9.76 -12.19
C VAL A 323 13.04 -8.71 -13.23
N VAL A 324 12.00 -8.18 -13.82
CA VAL A 324 12.07 -7.02 -14.72
C VAL A 324 11.26 -5.88 -14.11
N VAL A 325 11.90 -4.74 -13.88
CA VAL A 325 11.22 -3.54 -13.39
C VAL A 325 10.96 -2.62 -14.56
N HIS A 326 9.69 -2.31 -14.79
CA HIS A 326 9.23 -1.36 -15.80
C HIS A 326 8.93 -0.03 -15.10
N GLU A 327 9.79 0.95 -15.31
CA GLU A 327 9.57 2.32 -14.82
C GLU A 327 8.75 3.07 -15.87
N LEU A 328 7.73 3.81 -15.42
CA LEU A 328 7.04 4.73 -16.34
C LEU A 328 8.00 5.81 -16.81
N PRO A 329 8.00 6.17 -18.10
CA PRO A 329 8.75 7.31 -18.58
C PRO A 329 8.35 8.55 -17.76
N SER A 330 9.34 9.27 -17.23
CA SER A 330 9.13 10.61 -16.64
C SER A 330 8.75 11.57 -17.76
N ASP A 331 7.68 12.33 -17.58
CA ASP A 331 7.28 13.43 -18.47
C ASP A 331 8.33 14.53 -18.49
#